data_9b3835c7c7b5e9cdc11aa4127ea171e4
#
_entry.id   9b3835c7c7b5e9cdc11aa4127ea171e4
#
_cell.length_a   1.000
_cell.length_b   1.000
_cell.length_c   1.000
_cell.angle_alpha   90.00
_cell.angle_beta   90.00
_cell.angle_gamma   90.00
#
_symmetry.space_group_name_H-M   'P 1'
#
loop_
_entity.id
_entity.type
_entity.pdbx_description
1 polymer ?
#
loop_
_entity_poly.entity_id
_entity_poly.type
_entity_poly.pdbx_seq_one_letter_code
_entity_poly.pdbx_strand_id
1 'polypeptide(L)'
;MADLVKKDVKYLNKDFAQFRQNLINFTKNYFPDTYQDFNESSPGMMFMEMAAYVGDVLSYYTDNSFKESLLSSAEESSNILMLSQLFGYKPRLNSPATCNLDIFQLVPAIGT
;
A
#
# COMPACT_ATOMS: atom_id res chain seq x y z
N MET A 1 22.61 -4.02 15.35
CA MET A 1 21.65 -3.74 14.26
C MET A 1 20.71 -2.66 14.77
N ALA A 2 20.73 -1.51 14.16
CA ALA A 2 19.74 -0.48 14.47
C ALA A 2 18.40 -1.01 13.95
N ASP A 3 17.46 -1.25 14.86
CA ASP A 3 16.06 -1.44 14.51
C ASP A 3 15.61 -0.17 13.75
N LEU A 4 15.47 -0.31 12.45
CA LEU A 4 14.81 0.70 11.63
C LEU A 4 13.35 0.69 12.08
N VAL A 5 13.05 1.48 13.10
CA VAL A 5 11.68 1.76 13.51
C VAL A 5 10.97 2.32 12.28
N LYS A 6 10.22 1.45 11.63
CA LYS A 6 9.39 1.80 10.49
C LYS A 6 8.36 2.82 10.97
N LYS A 7 8.63 4.08 10.73
CA LYS A 7 7.73 5.16 11.12
C LYS A 7 6.57 5.14 10.13
N ASP A 8 5.41 4.67 10.59
CA ASP A 8 4.17 4.81 9.83
C ASP A 8 3.89 6.30 9.64
N VAL A 9 4.07 6.76 8.41
CA VAL A 9 3.78 8.14 8.05
C VAL A 9 2.30 8.22 7.68
N LYS A 10 1.50 8.82 8.56
CA LYS A 10 0.10 9.12 8.30
C LYS A 10 -0.01 10.51 7.71
N TYR A 11 -0.34 10.62 6.45
CA TYR A 11 -0.46 11.91 5.74
C TYR A 11 -1.78 12.63 6.03
N LEU A 12 -2.88 11.90 6.10
CA LEU A 12 -4.19 12.45 6.40
C LEU A 12 -4.45 12.57 7.90
N ASN A 13 -3.81 11.76 8.72
CA ASN A 13 -3.92 11.74 10.19
C ASN A 13 -5.35 11.90 10.72
N LYS A 14 -6.32 11.29 10.03
CA LYS A 14 -7.73 11.32 10.40
C LYS A 14 -8.19 9.91 10.74
N ASP A 15 -8.54 9.73 12.00
CA ASP A 15 -9.08 8.47 12.52
C ASP A 15 -10.62 8.53 12.57
N PHE A 16 -11.24 7.37 12.75
CA PHE A 16 -12.68 7.23 12.90
C PHE A 16 -13.31 8.24 13.88
N ALA A 17 -12.70 8.45 15.03
CA ALA A 17 -13.18 9.39 16.04
C ALA A 17 -13.22 10.84 15.52
N GLN A 18 -12.24 11.24 14.74
CA GLN A 18 -12.18 12.57 14.14
C GLN A 18 -13.22 12.74 13.03
N PHE A 19 -13.40 11.74 12.18
CA PHE A 19 -14.45 11.74 11.15
C PHE A 19 -15.84 11.82 11.78
N ARG A 20 -16.09 11.01 12.83
CA ARG A 20 -17.34 11.04 13.59
C ARG A 20 -17.60 12.43 14.17
N GLN A 21 -16.61 13.01 14.83
CA GLN A 21 -16.74 14.35 15.43
C GLN A 21 -16.96 15.43 14.37
N ASN A 22 -16.27 15.36 13.23
CA ASN A 22 -16.46 16.29 12.13
C ASN A 22 -17.88 16.19 11.54
N LEU A 23 -18.40 14.98 11.37
CA LEU A 23 -19.78 14.76 10.88
C LEU A 23 -20.82 15.31 11.86
N ILE A 24 -20.64 15.10 13.15
CA ILE A 24 -21.52 15.67 14.19
C ILE A 24 -21.48 17.20 14.15
N ASN A 25 -20.31 17.80 14.08
CA ASN A 25 -20.16 19.25 14.00
C ASN A 25 -20.74 19.81 12.70
N PHE A 26 -20.57 19.12 11.58
CA PHE A 26 -21.15 19.49 10.30
C PHE A 26 -22.68 19.48 10.39
N THR A 27 -23.27 18.43 10.94
CA THR A 27 -24.71 18.31 11.10
C THR A 27 -25.27 19.40 12.01
N LYS A 28 -24.62 19.71 13.10
CA LYS A 28 -25.02 20.81 14.01
C LYS A 28 -24.98 22.18 13.35
N ASN A 29 -24.02 22.40 12.47
CA ASN A 29 -23.82 23.71 11.82
C ASN A 29 -24.76 23.90 10.62
N TYR A 30 -25.01 22.86 9.83
CA TYR A 30 -25.77 22.96 8.59
C TYR A 30 -27.24 22.53 8.71
N PHE A 31 -27.55 21.67 9.69
CA PHE A 31 -28.90 21.11 9.89
C PHE A 31 -29.38 21.22 11.33
N PRO A 32 -29.28 22.42 11.97
CA PRO A 32 -29.57 22.56 13.40
C PRO A 32 -31.05 22.28 13.74
N ASP A 33 -31.95 22.59 12.81
CA ASP A 33 -33.41 22.45 13.01
C ASP A 33 -33.92 21.10 12.51
N THR A 34 -33.18 20.43 11.63
CA THR A 34 -33.65 19.20 10.98
C THR A 34 -33.25 17.96 11.76
N TYR A 35 -32.07 17.97 12.40
CA TYR A 35 -31.56 16.84 13.13
C TYR A 35 -30.94 17.28 14.46
N GLN A 36 -31.52 16.85 15.55
CA GLN A 36 -31.10 17.20 16.91
C GLN A 36 -30.78 15.98 17.78
N ASP A 37 -31.03 14.77 17.30
CA ASP A 37 -30.86 13.55 18.05
C ASP A 37 -29.47 12.95 17.82
N PHE A 38 -28.55 13.30 18.71
CA PHE A 38 -27.16 12.76 18.72
C PHE A 38 -26.96 11.64 19.72
N ASN A 39 -28.05 10.94 20.09
CA ASN A 39 -27.96 9.80 20.97
C ASN A 39 -27.34 8.60 20.22
N GLU A 40 -26.46 7.85 20.89
CA GLU A 40 -25.78 6.67 20.30
C GLU A 40 -26.74 5.58 19.81
N SER A 41 -27.96 5.54 20.36
CA SER A 41 -29.00 4.59 19.94
C SER A 41 -29.84 5.07 18.75
N SER A 42 -29.62 6.29 18.26
CA SER A 42 -30.43 6.82 17.16
C SER A 42 -29.99 6.28 15.80
N PRO A 43 -30.93 6.01 14.86
CA PRO A 43 -30.57 5.57 13.50
C PRO A 43 -29.68 6.56 12.75
N GLY A 44 -29.87 7.87 12.97
CA GLY A 44 -29.06 8.90 12.36
C GLY A 44 -27.59 8.85 12.81
N MET A 45 -27.35 8.60 14.09
CA MET A 45 -26.00 8.39 14.61
C MET A 45 -25.36 7.14 14.04
N MET A 46 -26.11 6.07 13.85
CA MET A 46 -25.62 4.86 13.21
C MET A 46 -25.14 5.15 11.78
N PHE A 47 -25.89 5.91 10.99
CA PHE A 47 -25.46 6.31 9.64
C PHE A 47 -24.24 7.21 9.66
N MET A 48 -24.12 8.13 10.62
CA MET A 48 -22.92 8.96 10.77
C MET A 48 -21.70 8.12 11.13
N GLU A 49 -21.84 7.12 11.98
CA GLU A 49 -20.77 6.22 12.34
C GLU A 49 -20.35 5.32 11.17
N MET A 50 -21.30 4.85 10.38
CA MET A 50 -20.99 4.12 9.13
C MET A 50 -20.21 4.99 8.14
N ALA A 51 -20.63 6.25 7.96
CA ALA A 51 -19.93 7.20 7.10
C ALA A 51 -18.51 7.52 7.63
N ALA A 52 -18.35 7.66 8.95
CA ALA A 52 -17.06 7.86 9.59
C ALA A 52 -16.13 6.66 9.39
N TYR A 53 -16.65 5.45 9.47
CA TYR A 53 -15.90 4.23 9.19
C TYR A 53 -15.43 4.16 7.74
N VAL A 54 -16.30 4.47 6.78
CA VAL A 54 -15.91 4.55 5.36
C VAL A 54 -14.83 5.61 5.16
N GLY A 55 -14.94 6.77 5.81
CA GLY A 55 -13.93 7.82 5.78
C GLY A 55 -12.56 7.36 6.30
N ASP A 56 -12.56 6.62 7.41
CA ASP A 56 -11.33 6.05 7.99
C ASP A 56 -10.67 5.05 7.04
N VAL A 57 -11.44 4.13 6.46
CA VAL A 57 -10.95 3.16 5.47
C VAL A 57 -10.38 3.86 4.23
N LEU A 58 -11.06 4.87 3.68
CA LEU A 58 -10.58 5.63 2.53
C LEU A 58 -9.30 6.41 2.86
N SER A 59 -9.21 6.97 4.07
CA SER A 59 -8.00 7.63 4.56
C SER A 59 -6.81 6.67 4.59
N TYR A 60 -7.02 5.47 5.10
CA TYR A 60 -5.99 4.43 5.13
C TYR A 60 -5.51 4.04 3.71
N TYR A 61 -6.44 3.81 2.78
CA TYR A 61 -6.07 3.48 1.40
C TYR A 61 -5.33 4.62 0.70
N THR A 62 -5.72 5.86 0.96
CA THR A 62 -5.05 7.04 0.40
C THR A 62 -3.62 7.16 0.93
N ASP A 63 -3.42 7.00 2.23
CA ASP A 63 -2.10 7.02 2.86
C ASP A 63 -1.22 5.89 2.35
N ASN A 64 -1.78 4.69 2.22
CA ASN A 64 -1.06 3.54 1.66
C ASN A 64 -0.67 3.75 0.20
N SER A 65 -1.58 4.27 -0.64
CA SER A 65 -1.29 4.57 -2.04
C SER A 65 -0.18 5.62 -2.17
N PHE A 66 -0.20 6.63 -1.32
CA PHE A 66 0.85 7.64 -1.30
C PHE A 66 2.20 7.06 -0.86
N LYS A 67 2.20 6.24 0.18
CA LYS A 67 3.37 5.52 0.66
C LYS A 67 4.00 4.66 -0.45
N GLU A 68 3.16 3.89 -1.17
CA GLU A 68 3.59 3.04 -2.28
C GLU A 68 4.09 3.81 -3.51
N SER A 69 3.75 5.09 -3.65
CA SER A 69 4.24 5.94 -4.75
C SER A 69 5.69 6.43 -4.55
N LEU A 70 6.22 6.32 -3.36
CA LEU A 70 7.57 6.73 -3.01
C LEU A 70 8.51 5.53 -2.93
N LEU A 71 9.61 5.54 -3.69
CA LEU A 71 10.58 4.44 -3.73
C LEU A 71 11.17 4.11 -2.35
N SER A 72 11.33 5.13 -1.48
CA SER A 72 11.90 4.96 -0.14
C SER A 72 10.97 4.26 0.85
N SER A 73 9.66 4.29 0.60
CA SER A 73 8.63 3.77 1.51
C SER A 73 7.76 2.68 0.90
N ALA A 74 7.90 2.40 -0.41
CA ALA A 74 7.18 1.33 -1.08
C ALA A 74 7.58 -0.04 -0.51
N GLU A 75 6.59 -0.88 -0.29
CA GLU A 75 6.74 -2.25 0.23
C GLU A 75 6.41 -3.31 -0.81
N GLU A 76 5.53 -2.99 -1.74
CA GLU A 76 5.12 -3.90 -2.80
C GLU A 76 6.25 -4.05 -3.83
N SER A 77 6.69 -5.30 -4.05
CA SER A 77 7.81 -5.60 -4.98
C SER A 77 7.56 -5.10 -6.40
N SER A 78 6.33 -5.18 -6.88
CA SER A 78 5.92 -4.70 -8.20
C SER A 78 6.09 -3.18 -8.31
N ASN A 79 5.66 -2.43 -7.30
CA ASN A 79 5.77 -0.98 -7.25
C ASN A 79 7.24 -0.53 -7.16
N ILE A 80 8.04 -1.21 -6.35
CA ILE A 80 9.48 -0.94 -6.23
C ILE A 80 10.19 -1.15 -7.57
N LEU A 81 9.87 -2.23 -8.28
CA LEU A 81 10.44 -2.49 -9.61
C LEU A 81 10.02 -1.44 -10.63
N MET A 82 8.74 -1.08 -10.67
CA MET A 82 8.25 -0.04 -11.57
C MET A 82 8.90 1.32 -11.29
N LEU A 83 8.97 1.73 -10.03
CA LEU A 83 9.60 2.99 -9.62
C LEU A 83 11.09 2.99 -9.93
N SER A 84 11.79 1.87 -9.69
CA SER A 84 13.22 1.76 -10.02
C SER A 84 13.49 1.84 -11.53
N GLN A 85 12.59 1.29 -12.35
CA GLN A 85 12.68 1.40 -13.81
C GLN A 85 12.48 2.84 -14.29
N LEU A 86 11.61 3.62 -13.65
CA LEU A 86 11.45 5.05 -13.93
C LEU A 86 12.75 5.83 -13.69
N PHE A 87 13.55 5.42 -12.71
CA PHE A 87 14.88 5.99 -12.45
C PHE A 87 16.00 5.38 -13.28
N GLY A 88 15.68 4.52 -14.24
CA GLY A 88 16.66 3.94 -15.19
C GLY A 88 17.29 2.63 -14.73
N TYR A 89 16.86 2.07 -13.59
CA TYR A 89 17.35 0.76 -13.16
C TYR A 89 16.74 -0.36 -14.01
N LYS A 90 17.59 -1.22 -14.56
CA LYS A 90 17.17 -2.41 -15.29
C LYS A 90 17.34 -3.62 -14.37
N PRO A 91 16.25 -4.22 -13.86
CA PRO A 91 16.36 -5.42 -13.04
C PRO A 91 16.96 -6.57 -13.85
N ARG A 92 17.93 -7.24 -13.29
CA ARG A 92 18.48 -8.46 -13.89
C ARG A 92 17.55 -9.62 -13.55
N LEU A 93 16.94 -10.17 -14.57
CA LEU A 93 16.20 -11.41 -14.45
C LEU A 93 17.18 -12.59 -14.32
N ASN A 94 16.70 -13.67 -13.73
CA ASN A 94 17.47 -14.90 -13.67
C ASN A 94 17.77 -15.38 -15.10
N SER A 95 19.04 -15.56 -15.43
CA SER A 95 19.48 -16.17 -16.67
C SER A 95 19.92 -17.60 -16.41
N PRO A 96 19.65 -18.52 -17.32
CA PRO A 96 20.14 -19.88 -17.18
C PRO A 96 21.66 -19.91 -17.20
N ALA A 97 22.24 -20.80 -16.42
CA ALA A 97 23.69 -21.04 -16.48
C ALA A 97 24.03 -21.71 -17.83
N THR A 98 25.05 -21.21 -18.49
CA THR A 98 25.59 -21.81 -19.71
C THR A 98 27.01 -22.25 -19.46
N CYS A 99 27.36 -23.44 -19.92
CA CYS A 99 28.73 -23.91 -19.93
C CYS A 99 29.10 -24.43 -21.33
N ASN A 100 30.35 -24.27 -21.72
CA ASN A 100 30.88 -24.87 -22.91
C ASN A 100 31.58 -26.17 -22.49
N LEU A 101 31.21 -27.27 -23.13
CA LEU A 101 31.79 -28.59 -22.90
C LEU A 101 32.50 -29.05 -24.14
N ASP A 102 33.81 -29.35 -24.02
CA ASP A 102 34.57 -30.00 -25.07
C ASP A 102 34.53 -31.53 -24.83
N ILE A 103 33.93 -32.27 -25.74
CA ILE A 103 33.79 -33.71 -25.64
C ILE A 103 34.84 -34.36 -26.57
N PHE A 104 35.78 -35.08 -26.02
CA PHE A 104 36.76 -35.85 -26.75
C PHE A 104 36.42 -37.34 -26.65
N GLN A 105 36.36 -37.99 -27.80
CA GLN A 105 36.21 -39.47 -27.87
C GLN A 105 37.43 -40.05 -28.55
N LEU A 106 38.12 -40.95 -27.85
CA LEU A 106 39.14 -41.77 -28.48
C LEU A 106 38.50 -42.95 -29.24
N VAL A 107 38.58 -42.87 -30.55
CA VAL A 107 38.15 -43.96 -31.41
C VAL A 107 39.36 -44.84 -31.66
N PRO A 108 39.35 -46.15 -31.26
CA PRO A 108 40.43 -47.06 -31.58
C PRO A 108 40.50 -47.27 -33.12
N ALA A 109 41.72 -47.09 -33.64
CA ALA A 109 41.93 -47.44 -35.04
C ALA A 109 41.78 -48.94 -35.23
N ILE A 110 40.75 -49.33 -35.98
CA ILE A 110 40.60 -50.73 -36.39
C ILE A 110 41.58 -50.95 -37.54
N GLY A 111 42.72 -51.58 -37.23
CA GLY A 111 43.65 -51.98 -38.27
C GLY A 111 43.00 -53.11 -39.09
N THR A 112 42.91 -52.88 -40.37
CA THR A 112 42.60 -53.92 -41.37
C THR A 112 43.74 -54.89 -41.50
#